data_ade8542dd7f0203930184cbd8cf06313
#
_entry.id   ade8542dd7f0203930184cbd8cf06313
#
_cell.length_a   1.000
_cell.length_b   1.000
_cell.length_c   1.000
_cell.angle_alpha   90.00
_cell.angle_beta   90.00
_cell.angle_gamma   90.00
#
_symmetry.space_group_name_H-M   'P 1'
#
loop_
_entity.id
_entity.type
_entity.pdbx_description
1 polymer ?
#
loop_
_entity_poly.entity_id
_entity_poly.type
_entity_poly.pdbx_seq_one_letter_code
_entity_poly.pdbx_strand_id
1 'polypeptide(L)'
;MRKRILISAISFILICSLFTSFALATTLRASKYISSYKAVISPAGDGDVTVECSVVGTGRMKTIGIQSVKIYNVNGTNVATYSYTMDGYEYLMGSDTGFKAASITHSGISGRSYYAVVTFYASDGNGGDSRSYTTVTITA
;
A
#
# COMPACT_ATOMS: atom_id res chain seq x y z
N MET A 1 -31.01 16.82 -48.02
CA MET A 1 -29.82 16.00 -47.69
C MET A 1 -28.74 16.73 -46.85
N ARG A 2 -28.36 17.97 -47.17
CA ARG A 2 -27.32 18.69 -46.44
C ARG A 2 -27.57 18.91 -44.94
N LYS A 3 -28.81 19.20 -44.54
CA LYS A 3 -29.17 19.41 -43.13
C LYS A 3 -29.06 18.13 -42.26
N ARG A 4 -29.37 16.96 -42.84
CA ARG A 4 -29.28 15.67 -42.10
C ARG A 4 -27.82 15.25 -41.88
N ILE A 5 -26.94 15.55 -42.82
CA ILE A 5 -25.50 15.26 -42.72
C ILE A 5 -24.85 16.15 -41.62
N LEU A 6 -25.27 17.42 -41.53
CA LEU A 6 -24.77 18.34 -40.51
C LEU A 6 -25.14 17.90 -39.08
N ILE A 7 -26.38 17.46 -38.89
CA ILE A 7 -26.86 16.98 -37.58
C ILE A 7 -26.12 15.71 -37.18
N SER A 8 -25.87 14.81 -38.13
CA SER A 8 -25.11 13.57 -37.86
C SER A 8 -23.64 13.87 -37.51
N ALA A 9 -23.01 14.81 -38.16
CA ALA A 9 -21.63 15.21 -37.87
C ALA A 9 -21.49 15.87 -36.48
N ILE A 10 -22.43 16.74 -36.11
CA ILE A 10 -22.45 17.37 -34.78
C ILE A 10 -22.68 16.36 -33.68
N SER A 11 -23.57 15.37 -33.89
CA SER A 11 -23.80 14.28 -32.93
C SER A 11 -22.56 13.41 -32.72
N PHE A 12 -21.79 13.13 -33.76
CA PHE A 12 -20.58 12.35 -33.69
C PHE A 12 -19.46 13.10 -32.95
N ILE A 13 -19.32 14.39 -33.16
CA ILE A 13 -18.34 15.24 -32.46
C ILE A 13 -18.69 15.34 -30.97
N LEU A 14 -19.98 15.42 -30.61
CA LEU A 14 -20.43 15.47 -29.21
C LEU A 14 -20.17 14.14 -28.46
N ILE A 15 -20.30 13.01 -29.14
CA ILE A 15 -20.03 11.71 -28.57
C ILE A 15 -18.52 11.49 -28.35
N CYS A 16 -17.67 11.96 -29.27
CA CYS A 16 -16.22 11.87 -29.10
C CYS A 16 -15.68 12.73 -27.96
N SER A 17 -16.35 13.82 -27.59
CA SER A 17 -15.94 14.68 -26.48
C SER A 17 -16.28 14.12 -25.10
N LEU A 18 -17.15 13.10 -25.02
CA LEU A 18 -17.49 12.42 -23.76
C LEU A 18 -16.50 11.31 -23.38
N PHE A 19 -15.60 10.95 -24.27
CA PHE A 19 -14.51 9.99 -24.00
C PHE A 19 -13.19 10.68 -23.62
N THR A 20 -13.22 11.90 -23.11
CA THR A 20 -12.11 12.39 -22.32
C THR A 20 -12.12 11.58 -21.02
N SER A 21 -11.56 10.39 -21.11
CA SER A 21 -11.16 9.61 -19.96
C SER A 21 -10.37 10.54 -19.07
N PHE A 22 -10.88 10.83 -17.89
CA PHE A 22 -10.09 11.32 -16.78
C PHE A 22 -9.08 10.21 -16.48
N ALA A 23 -8.02 10.13 -17.25
CA ALA A 23 -6.79 9.56 -16.77
C ALA A 23 -6.38 10.48 -15.62
N LEU A 24 -6.90 10.20 -14.42
CA LEU A 24 -6.24 10.54 -13.19
C LEU A 24 -4.89 9.81 -13.28
N ALA A 25 -3.95 10.45 -13.96
CA ALA A 25 -2.56 10.19 -13.76
C ALA A 25 -2.30 10.55 -12.28
N THR A 26 -2.57 9.62 -11.38
CA THR A 26 -1.82 9.56 -10.15
C THR A 26 -0.39 9.46 -10.62
N THR A 27 0.30 10.59 -10.64
CA THR A 27 1.73 10.62 -10.67
C THR A 27 2.16 9.90 -9.39
N LEU A 28 2.30 8.58 -9.49
CA LEU A 28 3.09 7.81 -8.56
C LEU A 28 4.45 8.51 -8.58
N ARG A 29 4.72 9.34 -7.57
CA ARG A 29 6.04 9.90 -7.39
C ARG A 29 6.96 8.71 -7.27
N ALA A 30 7.72 8.44 -8.33
CA ALA A 30 8.70 7.38 -8.32
C ALA A 30 9.61 7.63 -7.11
N SER A 31 9.67 6.68 -6.20
CA SER A 31 10.60 6.77 -5.09
C SER A 31 12.01 6.56 -5.64
N LYS A 32 12.96 7.40 -5.21
CA LYS A 32 14.37 7.20 -5.52
C LYS A 32 14.94 5.96 -4.84
N TYR A 33 14.34 5.53 -3.75
CA TYR A 33 14.87 4.47 -2.88
C TYR A 33 14.01 3.21 -2.88
N ILE A 34 12.69 3.32 -3.08
CA ILE A 34 11.74 2.20 -3.07
C ILE A 34 11.24 1.94 -4.48
N SER A 35 11.52 0.75 -5.00
CA SER A 35 11.08 0.26 -6.31
C SER A 35 9.65 -0.30 -6.24
N SER A 36 9.37 -1.11 -5.22
CA SER A 36 8.03 -1.67 -4.99
C SER A 36 7.81 -2.02 -3.53
N TYR A 37 6.56 -2.09 -3.13
CA TYR A 37 6.15 -2.50 -1.79
C TYR A 37 4.75 -3.12 -1.83
N LYS A 38 4.49 -4.03 -0.90
CA LYS A 38 3.22 -4.76 -0.80
C LYS A 38 2.93 -5.09 0.65
N ALA A 39 1.64 -5.04 1.01
CA ALA A 39 1.15 -5.61 2.24
C ALA A 39 -0.17 -6.33 1.99
N VAL A 40 -0.37 -7.44 2.69
CA VAL A 40 -1.60 -8.25 2.66
C VAL A 40 -1.97 -8.58 4.09
N ILE A 41 -3.25 -8.46 4.42
CA ILE A 41 -3.82 -8.94 5.68
C ILE A 41 -4.69 -10.16 5.39
N SER A 42 -4.61 -11.18 6.24
CA SER A 42 -5.38 -12.41 6.12
C SER A 42 -5.82 -12.92 7.49
N PRO A 43 -6.96 -13.63 7.59
CA PRO A 43 -7.33 -14.33 8.81
C PRO A 43 -6.30 -15.42 9.12
N ALA A 44 -5.96 -15.59 10.41
CA ALA A 44 -5.03 -16.62 10.88
C ALA A 44 -5.69 -17.68 11.77
N GLY A 45 -7.02 -17.60 11.97
CA GLY A 45 -7.80 -18.47 12.84
C GLY A 45 -7.98 -17.90 14.24
N ASP A 46 -8.99 -18.36 14.94
CA ASP A 46 -9.31 -17.98 16.33
C ASP A 46 -9.44 -16.47 16.58
N GLY A 47 -9.73 -15.70 15.53
CA GLY A 47 -9.81 -14.24 15.60
C GLY A 47 -8.49 -13.54 15.31
N ASP A 48 -7.40 -14.28 15.16
CA ASP A 48 -6.10 -13.72 14.80
C ASP A 48 -6.05 -13.25 13.35
N VAL A 49 -5.23 -12.25 13.08
CA VAL A 49 -4.95 -11.74 11.74
C VAL A 49 -3.44 -11.67 11.52
N THR A 50 -3.00 -12.06 10.32
CA THR A 50 -1.61 -11.96 9.90
C THR A 50 -1.45 -10.89 8.84
N VAL A 51 -0.46 -10.02 9.00
CA VAL A 51 -0.06 -9.01 8.02
C VAL A 51 1.29 -9.40 7.43
N GLU A 52 1.30 -9.75 6.15
CA GLU A 52 2.51 -10.04 5.39
C GLU A 52 2.93 -8.80 4.60
N CYS A 53 4.18 -8.40 4.74
CA CYS A 53 4.72 -7.19 4.14
C CYS A 53 6.02 -7.47 3.39
N SER A 54 6.23 -6.77 2.29
CA SER A 54 7.52 -6.78 1.57
C SER A 54 7.81 -5.44 0.94
N VAL A 55 9.10 -5.10 0.85
CA VAL A 55 9.60 -3.90 0.20
C VAL A 55 10.86 -4.23 -0.58
N VAL A 56 10.98 -3.65 -1.78
CA VAL A 56 12.12 -3.77 -2.68
C VAL A 56 12.72 -2.39 -2.89
N GLY A 57 14.01 -2.25 -2.67
CA GLY A 57 14.77 -1.05 -2.97
C GLY A 57 15.10 -0.92 -4.45
N THR A 58 15.45 0.27 -4.89
CA THR A 58 15.95 0.51 -6.27
C THR A 58 17.35 -0.04 -6.48
N GLY A 59 17.98 -0.56 -5.44
CA GLY A 59 19.27 -1.19 -5.39
C GLY A 59 19.57 -1.68 -3.98
N ARG A 60 20.85 -1.89 -3.67
CA ARG A 60 21.28 -2.22 -2.31
C ARG A 60 21.13 -0.99 -1.42
N MET A 61 20.28 -1.10 -0.40
CA MET A 61 20.01 -0.05 0.57
C MET A 61 20.82 -0.29 1.83
N LYS A 62 21.30 0.79 2.44
CA LYS A 62 21.94 0.73 3.77
C LYS A 62 20.93 0.33 4.85
N THR A 63 19.70 0.80 4.70
CA THR A 63 18.57 0.44 5.58
C THR A 63 17.31 0.31 4.73
N ILE A 64 16.59 -0.79 4.90
CA ILE A 64 15.32 -1.04 4.20
C ILE A 64 14.42 -1.93 5.04
N GLY A 65 13.13 -1.65 5.08
CA GLY A 65 12.19 -2.52 5.78
C GLY A 65 10.83 -1.92 6.03
N ILE A 66 10.17 -2.51 7.02
CA ILE A 66 8.86 -2.13 7.51
C ILE A 66 9.07 -1.26 8.75
N GLN A 67 8.79 0.04 8.62
CA GLN A 67 8.95 0.99 9.71
C GLN A 67 7.89 0.78 10.79
N SER A 68 6.64 0.52 10.36
CA SER A 68 5.56 0.20 11.28
C SER A 68 4.41 -0.52 10.58
N VAL A 69 3.69 -1.33 11.37
CA VAL A 69 2.40 -1.93 11.00
C VAL A 69 1.38 -1.48 12.05
N LYS A 70 0.35 -0.78 11.62
CA LYS A 70 -0.76 -0.35 12.47
C LYS A 70 -2.02 -1.09 12.06
N ILE A 71 -2.66 -1.76 13.01
CA ILE A 71 -3.90 -2.50 12.78
C ILE A 71 -5.06 -1.68 13.32
N TYR A 72 -6.10 -1.56 12.52
CA TYR A 72 -7.31 -0.81 12.80
C TYR A 72 -8.53 -1.72 12.72
N ASN A 73 -9.52 -1.47 13.55
CA ASN A 73 -10.85 -2.03 13.36
C ASN A 73 -11.59 -1.27 12.23
N VAL A 74 -12.73 -1.81 11.79
CA VAL A 74 -13.54 -1.22 10.71
C VAL A 74 -14.01 0.22 11.03
N ASN A 75 -14.08 0.61 12.31
CA ASN A 75 -14.48 1.96 12.73
C ASN A 75 -13.31 2.97 12.70
N GLY A 76 -12.12 2.53 12.27
CA GLY A 76 -10.93 3.38 12.20
C GLY A 76 -10.19 3.55 13.53
N THR A 77 -10.53 2.75 14.56
CA THR A 77 -9.80 2.75 15.83
C THR A 77 -8.54 1.91 15.69
N ASN A 78 -7.38 2.48 16.04
CA ASN A 78 -6.13 1.73 16.10
C ASN A 78 -6.19 0.74 17.27
N VAL A 79 -6.05 -0.54 16.98
CA VAL A 79 -6.09 -1.62 17.99
C VAL A 79 -4.71 -2.16 18.32
N ALA A 80 -3.74 -2.02 17.42
CA ALA A 80 -2.35 -2.43 17.65
C ALA A 80 -1.38 -1.64 16.78
N THR A 81 -0.18 -1.44 17.28
CA THR A 81 0.94 -0.85 16.54
C THR A 81 2.19 -1.66 16.80
N TYR A 82 2.87 -2.06 15.73
CA TYR A 82 4.15 -2.75 15.74
C TYR A 82 5.16 -1.87 15.00
N SER A 83 6.32 -1.64 15.59
CA SER A 83 7.39 -0.83 15.02
C SER A 83 8.72 -1.53 15.18
N TYR A 84 9.63 -1.35 14.22
CA TYR A 84 10.99 -1.89 14.30
C TYR A 84 11.79 -1.36 15.50
N THR A 85 11.32 -0.29 16.14
CA THR A 85 11.92 0.28 17.36
C THR A 85 11.43 -0.37 18.66
N MET A 86 10.46 -1.30 18.57
CA MET A 86 9.94 -2.04 19.72
C MET A 86 10.75 -3.32 19.92
N ASP A 87 10.98 -3.67 21.15
CA ASP A 87 11.68 -4.90 21.52
C ASP A 87 11.04 -6.13 20.87
N GLY A 88 11.86 -6.95 20.20
CA GLY A 88 11.41 -8.14 19.47
C GLY A 88 10.89 -7.89 18.06
N TYR A 89 10.86 -6.64 17.58
CA TYR A 89 10.43 -6.26 16.24
C TYR A 89 11.54 -5.65 15.37
N GLU A 90 12.78 -5.67 15.82
CA GLU A 90 13.96 -5.16 15.10
C GLU A 90 14.13 -5.86 13.74
N TYR A 91 13.67 -7.11 13.64
CA TYR A 91 13.70 -7.92 12.41
C TYR A 91 12.89 -7.29 11.26
N LEU A 92 12.00 -6.33 11.55
CA LEU A 92 11.23 -5.61 10.52
C LEU A 92 12.13 -4.75 9.63
N MET A 93 13.31 -4.39 10.10
CA MET A 93 14.29 -3.59 9.37
C MET A 93 15.49 -4.46 8.97
N GLY A 94 16.02 -4.24 7.77
CA GLY A 94 17.22 -4.87 7.24
C GLY A 94 18.29 -3.85 6.92
N SER A 95 19.53 -4.31 6.90
CA SER A 95 20.71 -3.51 6.54
C SER A 95 21.45 -4.12 5.37
N ASP A 96 22.03 -3.27 4.52
CA ASP A 96 22.87 -3.67 3.38
C ASP A 96 22.20 -4.70 2.43
N THR A 97 20.92 -4.52 2.18
CA THR A 97 20.13 -5.41 1.30
C THR A 97 19.19 -4.59 0.39
N GLY A 98 18.79 -5.18 -0.72
CA GLY A 98 17.80 -4.57 -1.64
C GLY A 98 16.36 -5.04 -1.41
N PHE A 99 16.14 -5.92 -0.43
CA PHE A 99 14.83 -6.53 -0.17
C PHE A 99 14.62 -6.81 1.30
N LYS A 100 13.39 -6.61 1.77
CA LYS A 100 12.95 -7.02 3.10
C LYS A 100 11.52 -7.49 3.06
N ALA A 101 11.25 -8.63 3.71
CA ALA A 101 9.91 -9.15 3.96
C ALA A 101 9.76 -9.49 5.44
N ALA A 102 8.56 -9.38 5.94
CA ALA A 102 8.21 -9.72 7.31
C ALA A 102 6.73 -10.10 7.42
N SER A 103 6.41 -10.84 8.47
CA SER A 103 5.04 -11.22 8.83
C SER A 103 4.81 -10.88 10.31
N ILE A 104 3.64 -10.34 10.62
CA ILE A 104 3.21 -10.02 11.97
C ILE A 104 1.83 -10.61 12.18
N THR A 105 1.66 -11.37 13.29
CA THR A 105 0.36 -11.86 13.71
C THR A 105 -0.14 -11.04 14.90
N HIS A 106 -1.38 -10.60 14.82
CA HIS A 106 -2.07 -9.88 15.88
C HIS A 106 -3.24 -10.72 16.37
N SER A 107 -3.33 -10.90 17.69
CA SER A 107 -4.46 -11.58 18.32
C SER A 107 -5.65 -10.63 18.39
N GLY A 108 -6.60 -10.87 17.51
CA GLY A 108 -7.83 -10.11 17.40
C GLY A 108 -9.02 -10.82 18.05
N ILE A 109 -10.22 -10.48 17.61
CA ILE A 109 -11.48 -11.03 18.07
C ILE A 109 -12.21 -11.65 16.88
N SER A 110 -12.56 -12.94 16.98
CA SER A 110 -13.29 -13.66 15.95
C SER A 110 -14.58 -12.93 15.55
N GLY A 111 -14.82 -12.85 14.24
CA GLY A 111 -15.97 -12.16 13.65
C GLY A 111 -15.82 -10.64 13.56
N ARG A 112 -14.72 -10.04 14.05
CA ARG A 112 -14.44 -8.61 13.86
C ARG A 112 -13.65 -8.37 12.58
N SER A 113 -13.86 -7.18 12.00
CA SER A 113 -13.17 -6.78 10.78
C SER A 113 -12.02 -5.83 11.07
N TYR A 114 -10.90 -6.06 10.37
CA TYR A 114 -9.65 -5.34 10.53
C TYR A 114 -9.04 -4.96 9.18
N TYR A 115 -8.27 -3.89 9.17
CA TYR A 115 -7.34 -3.52 8.08
C TYR A 115 -6.02 -3.05 8.69
N ALA A 116 -4.98 -3.05 7.89
CA ALA A 116 -3.66 -2.59 8.32
C ALA A 116 -3.18 -1.40 7.49
N VAL A 117 -2.45 -0.50 8.14
CA VAL A 117 -1.65 0.55 7.49
C VAL A 117 -0.20 0.23 7.75
N VAL A 118 0.53 -0.05 6.68
CA VAL A 118 1.95 -0.43 6.73
C VAL A 118 2.78 0.71 6.19
N THR A 119 3.79 1.12 6.94
CA THR A 119 4.77 2.12 6.52
C THR A 119 6.10 1.44 6.22
N PHE A 120 6.56 1.59 4.99
CA PHE A 120 7.84 1.10 4.48
C PHE A 120 8.87 2.22 4.48
N TYR A 121 10.14 1.85 4.61
CA TYR A 121 11.27 2.79 4.57
C TYR A 121 12.44 2.19 3.81
N ALA A 122 13.15 3.02 3.06
CA ALA A 122 14.43 2.66 2.45
C ALA A 122 15.36 3.87 2.40
N SER A 123 16.66 3.63 2.63
CA SER A 123 17.72 4.64 2.62
C SER A 123 19.03 4.05 2.13
N ASP A 124 19.77 4.80 1.30
CA ASP A 124 21.13 4.47 0.86
C ASP A 124 22.22 5.02 1.80
N GLY A 125 21.80 5.71 2.86
CA GLY A 125 22.68 6.38 3.83
C GLY A 125 22.92 7.86 3.53
N ASN A 126 22.62 8.34 2.31
CA ASN A 126 22.69 9.76 1.93
C ASN A 126 21.30 10.41 1.91
N GLY A 127 20.27 9.60 1.87
CA GLY A 127 18.88 10.01 1.91
C GLY A 127 17.99 8.79 2.03
N GLY A 128 16.70 9.02 2.21
CA GLY A 128 15.71 7.97 2.34
C GLY A 128 14.30 8.43 1.98
N ASP A 129 13.40 7.47 1.85
CA ASP A 129 12.01 7.69 1.53
C ASP A 129 11.12 6.71 2.30
N SER A 130 9.90 7.15 2.61
CA SER A 130 8.87 6.32 3.25
C SER A 130 7.65 6.23 2.35
N ARG A 131 7.00 5.07 2.36
CA ARG A 131 5.73 4.82 1.67
C ARG A 131 4.77 4.13 2.61
N SER A 132 3.50 4.52 2.56
CA SER A 132 2.44 3.86 3.33
C SER A 132 1.48 3.14 2.39
N TYR A 133 1.01 2.00 2.83
CA TYR A 133 0.03 1.17 2.14
C TYR A 133 -1.08 0.77 3.10
N THR A 134 -2.33 0.94 2.66
CA THR A 134 -3.50 0.48 3.41
C THR A 134 -4.04 -0.79 2.75
N THR A 135 -4.16 -1.85 3.52
CA THR A 135 -4.70 -3.14 3.04
C THR A 135 -6.21 -3.08 2.84
N VAL A 136 -6.76 -4.09 2.18
CA VAL A 136 -8.20 -4.34 2.21
C VAL A 136 -8.65 -4.66 3.65
N THR A 137 -9.92 -4.49 3.94
CA THR A 137 -10.52 -4.93 5.20
C THR A 137 -10.88 -6.41 5.10
N ILE A 138 -10.55 -7.19 6.13
CA ILE A 138 -10.90 -8.60 6.25
C ILE A 138 -11.63 -8.86 7.56
N THR A 139 -12.34 -9.98 7.66
CA THR A 139 -12.96 -10.45 8.91
C THR A 139 -12.13 -11.61 9.49
N ALA A 140 -11.77 -11.49 10.78
CA ALA A 140 -10.98 -12.46 11.53
C ALA A 140 -11.81 -13.64 12.05
#